data_6dca992ef7163b7f36d2c4c6c8a5f3a0
#
_entry.id   6dca992ef7163b7f36d2c4c6c8a5f3a0
#
_cell.length_a   1.000
_cell.length_b   1.000
_cell.length_c   1.000
_cell.angle_alpha   90.00
_cell.angle_beta   90.00
_cell.angle_gamma   90.00
#
_symmetry.space_group_name_H-M   'P 1'
#
loop_
_entity.id
_entity.type
_entity.pdbx_description
1 polymer ?
#
loop_
_entity_poly.entity_id
_entity_poly.type
_entity_poly.pdbx_seq_one_letter_code
_entity_poly.pdbx_strand_id
1 'polypeptide(L)'
;CHFLNVSGTAALSGECIAGAHERGRYELAKSGEALNYYQRRADDLLKKALPLMDIYREDRASVLRAFLLADCQTPGPRRRMLAAPPLCALAADDLTPILEKNGLSEGERQRVLEYADAQRRRMLTILSHSPVTDLVPRLSREEFERWPVSLPLSGLFPERDVVCSYEDYLLHLERTEQFARQQPGYTLRFWNGMFRNLSIAVHAGQWAMVSKGKSPAIHFVIRYPKLRDAIEGIFPEEE
;
A
#
# COMPACT_ATOMS: atom_id res chain seq x y z
N CYS A 1 14.17 29.65 -6.37
CA CYS A 1 13.07 30.28 -7.11
C CYS A 1 11.77 29.56 -6.78
N HIS A 2 10.74 30.30 -6.40
CA HIS A 2 9.39 29.77 -6.16
C HIS A 2 8.50 30.16 -7.33
N PHE A 3 7.64 29.23 -7.73
CA PHE A 3 6.72 29.45 -8.82
C PHE A 3 5.36 28.79 -8.50
N LEU A 4 4.31 29.60 -8.55
CA LEU A 4 2.93 29.17 -8.45
C LEU A 4 2.19 29.67 -9.68
N ASN A 5 1.48 28.78 -10.37
CA ASN A 5 0.66 29.13 -11.53
C ASN A 5 -0.77 28.60 -11.32
N VAL A 6 -1.75 29.51 -11.54
CA VAL A 6 -3.16 29.15 -11.63
C VAL A 6 -3.55 29.34 -13.09
N SER A 7 -3.77 28.22 -13.80
CA SER A 7 -3.96 28.18 -15.25
C SER A 7 -4.99 29.21 -15.74
N GLY A 8 -4.55 30.07 -16.68
CA GLY A 8 -5.36 31.10 -17.30
C GLY A 8 -5.76 32.27 -16.38
N THR A 9 -5.34 32.29 -15.12
CA THR A 9 -5.79 33.30 -14.14
C THR A 9 -4.66 34.14 -13.58
N ALA A 10 -3.62 33.53 -13.01
CA ALA A 10 -2.50 34.25 -12.40
C ALA A 10 -1.24 33.38 -12.30
N ALA A 11 -0.09 34.01 -12.29
CA ALA A 11 1.19 33.38 -11.98
C ALA A 11 1.94 34.24 -10.96
N LEU A 12 2.42 33.61 -9.89
CA LEU A 12 3.29 34.19 -8.89
C LEU A 12 4.69 33.59 -9.05
N SER A 13 5.70 34.44 -9.29
CA SER A 13 7.09 34.01 -9.28
C SER A 13 7.85 34.76 -8.19
N GLY A 14 8.89 34.13 -7.62
CA GLY A 14 9.65 34.73 -6.56
C GLY A 14 11.06 34.19 -6.43
N GLU A 15 11.96 35.03 -6.01
CA GLU A 15 13.32 34.67 -5.67
C GLU A 15 13.58 35.03 -4.21
N CYS A 16 14.07 34.08 -3.43
CA CYS A 16 14.44 34.29 -2.04
C CYS A 16 15.55 33.33 -1.63
N ILE A 17 16.22 33.67 -0.54
CA ILE A 17 17.16 32.79 0.13
C ILE A 17 16.35 31.88 1.09
N ALA A 18 16.70 30.59 1.15
CA ALA A 18 16.06 29.65 2.07
C ALA A 18 16.16 30.18 3.51
N GLY A 19 15.01 30.20 4.21
CA GLY A 19 14.91 30.73 5.57
C GLY A 19 14.77 32.26 5.68
N ALA A 20 14.75 33.00 4.55
CA ALA A 20 14.60 34.47 4.53
C ALA A 20 13.56 34.91 3.48
N HIS A 21 12.39 34.25 3.47
CA HIS A 21 11.33 34.47 2.49
C HIS A 21 10.76 35.90 2.52
N GLU A 22 10.72 36.53 3.69
CA GLU A 22 10.26 37.91 3.89
C GLU A 22 11.12 38.95 3.16
N ARG A 23 12.37 38.61 2.80
CA ARG A 23 13.30 39.45 2.02
C ARG A 23 13.32 39.08 0.54
N GLY A 24 12.46 38.17 0.11
CA GLY A 24 12.35 37.74 -1.28
C GLY A 24 11.69 38.79 -2.16
N ARG A 25 12.03 38.75 -3.44
CA ARG A 25 11.35 39.54 -4.48
C ARG A 25 10.28 38.66 -5.12
N TYR A 26 9.03 39.13 -5.14
CA TYR A 26 7.89 38.42 -5.70
C TYR A 26 7.19 39.28 -6.76
N GLU A 27 6.75 38.62 -7.83
CA GLU A 27 6.02 39.22 -8.93
C GLU A 27 4.73 38.41 -9.18
N LEU A 28 3.60 39.14 -9.27
CA LEU A 28 2.29 38.57 -9.58
C LEU A 28 1.83 39.04 -10.95
N ALA A 29 1.82 38.11 -11.93
CA ALA A 29 1.26 38.36 -13.26
C ALA A 29 -0.18 37.90 -13.31
N LYS A 30 -1.13 38.76 -13.70
CA LYS A 30 -2.57 38.48 -13.82
C LYS A 30 -3.09 38.53 -15.25
N SER A 31 -2.31 39.05 -16.19
CA SER A 31 -2.72 39.19 -17.59
C SER A 31 -1.51 39.40 -18.51
N GLY A 32 -1.73 39.37 -19.82
CA GLY A 32 -0.75 39.73 -20.83
C GLY A 32 0.36 38.72 -21.09
N GLU A 33 1.46 39.20 -21.66
CA GLU A 33 2.58 38.31 -22.08
C GLU A 33 3.27 37.62 -20.91
N ALA A 34 3.35 38.27 -19.75
CA ALA A 34 3.97 37.68 -18.55
C ALA A 34 3.18 36.43 -18.09
N LEU A 35 1.84 36.51 -18.05
CA LEU A 35 1.01 35.36 -17.70
C LEU A 35 1.18 34.23 -18.71
N ASN A 36 1.18 34.56 -20.01
CA ASN A 36 1.37 33.57 -21.08
C ASN A 36 2.77 32.92 -21.03
N TYR A 37 3.79 33.71 -20.68
CA TYR A 37 5.13 33.16 -20.48
C TYR A 37 5.17 32.15 -19.33
N TYR A 38 4.62 32.54 -18.17
CA TYR A 38 4.59 31.61 -17.01
C TYR A 38 3.73 30.40 -17.23
N GLN A 39 2.60 30.52 -17.97
CA GLN A 39 1.77 29.40 -18.34
C GLN A 39 2.57 28.41 -19.19
N ARG A 40 3.22 28.84 -20.27
CA ARG A 40 4.07 27.98 -21.10
C ARG A 40 5.18 27.32 -20.29
N ARG A 41 5.82 28.05 -19.38
CA ARG A 41 6.86 27.51 -18.51
C ARG A 41 6.32 26.43 -17.56
N ALA A 42 5.13 26.61 -17.00
CA ALA A 42 4.46 25.59 -16.18
C ALA A 42 4.16 24.33 -17.00
N ASP A 43 3.61 24.48 -18.21
CA ASP A 43 3.30 23.37 -19.11
C ASP A 43 4.57 22.60 -19.50
N ASP A 44 5.67 23.28 -19.77
CA ASP A 44 6.95 22.66 -20.10
C ASP A 44 7.59 21.94 -18.90
N LEU A 45 7.40 22.46 -17.68
CA LEU A 45 7.81 21.75 -16.46
C LEU A 45 6.95 20.52 -16.22
N LEU A 46 5.63 20.61 -16.41
CA LEU A 46 4.70 19.49 -16.26
C LEU A 46 4.98 18.37 -17.27
N LYS A 47 5.32 18.72 -18.54
CA LYS A 47 5.72 17.73 -19.54
C LYS A 47 6.98 16.93 -19.16
N LYS A 48 7.85 17.53 -18.36
CA LYS A 48 9.09 16.90 -17.87
C LYS A 48 8.90 16.21 -16.52
N ALA A 49 7.76 16.42 -15.85
CA ALA A 49 7.47 15.83 -14.56
C ALA A 49 7.27 14.32 -14.70
N LEU A 50 7.88 13.57 -13.79
CA LEU A 50 7.62 12.15 -13.65
C LEU A 50 6.67 11.92 -12.49
N PRO A 51 5.74 10.95 -12.59
CA PRO A 51 4.87 10.60 -11.48
C PRO A 51 5.70 10.21 -10.25
N LEU A 52 5.38 10.77 -9.09
CA LEU A 52 6.01 10.36 -7.81
C LEU A 52 5.60 8.95 -7.42
N MET A 53 4.43 8.50 -7.87
CA MET A 53 3.87 7.20 -7.56
C MET A 53 2.95 6.70 -8.67
N ASP A 54 2.83 5.39 -8.78
CA ASP A 54 1.79 4.75 -9.58
C ASP A 54 0.56 4.53 -8.71
N ILE A 55 -0.62 4.86 -9.24
CA ILE A 55 -1.90 4.68 -8.55
C ILE A 55 -2.65 3.53 -9.20
N TYR A 56 -3.04 2.55 -8.38
CA TYR A 56 -3.81 1.39 -8.80
C TYR A 56 -5.15 1.37 -8.08
N ARG A 57 -6.21 1.36 -8.88
CA ARG A 57 -7.59 1.17 -8.46
C ARG A 57 -8.14 -0.08 -9.17
N GLU A 58 -9.45 -0.28 -9.16
CA GLU A 58 -10.11 -1.41 -9.80
C GLU A 58 -9.72 -1.59 -11.28
N ASP A 59 -9.78 -0.52 -12.05
CA ASP A 59 -9.43 -0.47 -13.48
C ASP A 59 -8.00 -0.94 -13.78
N ARG A 60 -7.10 -0.84 -12.81
CA ARG A 60 -5.68 -1.23 -12.91
C ARG A 60 -5.28 -2.39 -12.00
N ALA A 61 -6.24 -3.13 -11.43
CA ALA A 61 -5.96 -4.23 -10.52
C ALA A 61 -5.14 -5.37 -11.16
N SER A 62 -5.37 -5.65 -12.46
CA SER A 62 -4.59 -6.64 -13.21
C SER A 62 -3.12 -6.24 -13.36
N VAL A 63 -2.87 -4.94 -13.59
CA VAL A 63 -1.50 -4.39 -13.72
C VAL A 63 -0.76 -4.46 -12.39
N LEU A 64 -1.44 -4.15 -11.27
CA LEU A 64 -0.86 -4.32 -9.93
C LEU A 64 -0.50 -5.79 -9.66
N ARG A 65 -1.39 -6.73 -10.00
CA ARG A 65 -1.11 -8.17 -9.83
C ARG A 65 0.11 -8.61 -10.64
N ALA A 66 0.20 -8.18 -11.90
CA ALA A 66 1.35 -8.48 -12.76
C ALA A 66 2.65 -7.90 -12.19
N PHE A 67 2.62 -6.65 -11.69
CA PHE A 67 3.75 -6.02 -11.02
C PHE A 67 4.21 -6.82 -9.79
N LEU A 68 3.28 -7.19 -8.91
CA LEU A 68 3.60 -7.95 -7.70
C LEU A 68 4.09 -9.38 -8.00
N LEU A 69 3.61 -9.98 -9.10
CA LEU A 69 4.08 -11.29 -9.56
C LEU A 69 5.50 -11.20 -10.13
N ALA A 70 5.80 -10.18 -10.91
CA ALA A 70 7.16 -9.95 -11.41
C ALA A 70 8.14 -9.64 -10.26
N ASP A 71 7.72 -8.80 -9.31
CA ASP A 71 8.54 -8.42 -8.15
C ASP A 71 8.91 -9.63 -7.27
N CYS A 72 8.08 -10.66 -7.17
CA CYS A 72 8.37 -11.79 -6.30
C CYS A 72 9.64 -12.58 -6.72
N GLN A 73 10.15 -12.39 -7.93
CA GLN A 73 11.40 -12.98 -8.42
C GLN A 73 12.63 -12.11 -8.11
N THR A 74 12.42 -10.86 -7.67
CA THR A 74 13.53 -9.93 -7.39
C THR A 74 14.01 -10.12 -5.96
N PRO A 75 15.31 -10.43 -5.71
CA PRO A 75 15.84 -10.53 -4.37
C PRO A 75 15.80 -9.19 -3.62
N GLY A 76 15.65 -9.27 -2.30
CA GLY A 76 15.70 -8.12 -1.40
C GLY A 76 14.74 -8.27 -0.20
N PRO A 77 15.12 -7.77 0.98
CA PRO A 77 14.29 -7.85 2.17
C PRO A 77 12.95 -7.14 1.96
N ARG A 78 11.89 -7.71 2.54
CA ARG A 78 10.58 -7.08 2.52
C ARG A 78 10.05 -6.89 3.93
N ARG A 79 9.52 -5.71 4.20
CA ARG A 79 8.86 -5.39 5.46
C ARG A 79 7.42 -4.93 5.16
N ARG A 80 6.46 -5.45 5.94
CA ARG A 80 5.06 -5.09 5.71
C ARG A 80 4.37 -4.80 7.04
N MET A 81 3.69 -3.66 7.12
CA MET A 81 2.70 -3.36 8.16
C MET A 81 1.33 -3.67 7.55
N LEU A 82 0.63 -4.63 8.12
CA LEU A 82 -0.62 -5.14 7.55
C LEU A 82 -1.81 -4.73 8.41
N ALA A 83 -2.91 -4.34 7.77
CA ALA A 83 -4.18 -4.05 8.46
C ALA A 83 -4.91 -5.33 8.91
N ALA A 84 -4.56 -6.47 8.33
CA ALA A 84 -5.08 -7.80 8.64
C ALA A 84 -3.96 -8.84 8.49
N PRO A 85 -4.07 -10.02 9.12
CA PRO A 85 -3.14 -11.12 8.90
C PRO A 85 -3.05 -11.50 7.42
N PRO A 86 -1.90 -12.00 6.92
CA PRO A 86 -1.70 -12.26 5.50
C PRO A 86 -2.47 -13.50 5.03
N LEU A 87 -3.17 -13.38 3.91
CA LEU A 87 -4.01 -14.45 3.35
C LEU A 87 -3.25 -15.74 3.07
N CYS A 88 -1.95 -15.68 2.78
CA CYS A 88 -1.10 -16.82 2.50
C CYS A 88 -0.95 -17.81 3.69
N ALA A 89 -1.35 -17.39 4.89
CA ALA A 89 -1.31 -18.24 6.09
C ALA A 89 -2.52 -19.17 6.22
N LEU A 90 -3.68 -18.81 5.62
CA LEU A 90 -4.90 -19.60 5.68
C LEU A 90 -4.91 -20.74 4.66
N ALA A 91 -5.40 -21.90 5.08
CA ALA A 91 -5.69 -23.02 4.20
C ALA A 91 -7.13 -22.93 3.65
N ALA A 92 -7.46 -23.75 2.65
CA ALA A 92 -8.80 -23.80 2.08
C ALA A 92 -9.88 -24.14 3.12
N ASP A 93 -9.59 -25.07 4.02
CA ASP A 93 -10.51 -25.48 5.08
C ASP A 93 -10.79 -24.37 6.11
N ASP A 94 -9.82 -23.49 6.36
CA ASP A 94 -9.99 -22.31 7.24
C ASP A 94 -10.79 -21.20 6.53
N LEU A 95 -10.60 -21.04 5.20
CA LEU A 95 -11.23 -19.98 4.41
C LEU A 95 -12.70 -20.27 4.09
N THR A 96 -13.02 -21.51 3.72
CA THR A 96 -14.36 -21.88 3.25
C THR A 96 -15.49 -21.45 4.20
N PRO A 97 -15.42 -21.72 5.52
CA PRO A 97 -16.48 -21.28 6.45
C PRO A 97 -16.65 -19.76 6.51
N ILE A 98 -15.55 -18.99 6.40
CA ILE A 98 -15.58 -17.51 6.41
C ILE A 98 -16.30 -17.01 5.17
N LEU A 99 -16.01 -17.60 4.01
CA LEU A 99 -16.61 -17.21 2.73
C LEU A 99 -18.10 -17.53 2.68
N GLU A 100 -18.50 -18.67 3.23
CA GLU A 100 -19.91 -19.08 3.34
C GLU A 100 -20.71 -18.14 4.23
N LYS A 101 -20.19 -17.80 5.41
CA LYS A 101 -20.80 -16.80 6.32
C LYS A 101 -21.03 -15.45 5.65
N ASN A 102 -20.14 -15.07 4.70
CA ASN A 102 -20.25 -13.83 3.93
C ASN A 102 -21.14 -13.97 2.67
N GLY A 103 -21.79 -15.11 2.46
CA GLY A 103 -22.72 -15.34 1.36
C GLY A 103 -22.11 -15.34 -0.03
N LEU A 104 -20.84 -15.78 -0.16
CA LEU A 104 -20.19 -15.92 -1.45
C LEU A 104 -20.74 -17.14 -2.19
N SER A 105 -21.03 -16.97 -3.49
CA SER A 105 -21.37 -18.07 -4.38
C SER A 105 -20.22 -19.08 -4.52
N GLU A 106 -20.52 -20.29 -4.97
CA GLU A 106 -19.51 -21.34 -5.20
C GLU A 106 -18.37 -20.84 -6.11
N GLY A 107 -18.71 -20.16 -7.21
CA GLY A 107 -17.72 -19.63 -8.14
C GLY A 107 -16.86 -18.53 -7.52
N GLU A 108 -17.43 -17.68 -6.64
CA GLU A 108 -16.66 -16.67 -5.90
C GLU A 108 -15.73 -17.31 -4.88
N ARG A 109 -16.21 -18.33 -4.15
CA ARG A 109 -15.38 -19.08 -3.19
C ARG A 109 -14.19 -19.72 -3.88
N GLN A 110 -14.42 -20.41 -4.99
CA GLN A 110 -13.34 -21.02 -5.78
C GLN A 110 -12.28 -19.98 -6.21
N ARG A 111 -12.71 -18.81 -6.68
CA ARG A 111 -11.79 -17.71 -7.04
C ARG A 111 -10.97 -17.22 -5.85
N VAL A 112 -11.54 -17.16 -4.65
CA VAL A 112 -10.81 -16.76 -3.43
C VAL A 112 -9.78 -17.83 -3.04
N LEU A 113 -10.14 -19.12 -3.11
CA LEU A 113 -9.21 -20.20 -2.81
C LEU A 113 -8.01 -20.22 -3.77
N GLU A 114 -8.26 -20.05 -5.07
CA GLU A 114 -7.20 -19.93 -6.09
C GLU A 114 -6.32 -18.70 -5.85
N TYR A 115 -6.93 -17.57 -5.47
CA TYR A 115 -6.20 -16.35 -5.13
C TYR A 115 -5.34 -16.54 -3.88
N ALA A 116 -5.87 -17.14 -2.82
CA ALA A 116 -5.13 -17.42 -1.59
C ALA A 116 -3.93 -18.34 -1.85
N ASP A 117 -4.12 -19.38 -2.65
CA ASP A 117 -3.05 -20.29 -3.05
C ASP A 117 -1.97 -19.56 -3.91
N ALA A 118 -2.39 -18.70 -4.81
CA ALA A 118 -1.45 -17.84 -5.57
C ALA A 118 -0.66 -16.89 -4.65
N GLN A 119 -1.29 -16.30 -3.62
CA GLN A 119 -0.60 -15.49 -2.62
C GLN A 119 0.41 -16.32 -1.83
N ARG A 120 0.05 -17.56 -1.45
CA ARG A 120 0.94 -18.49 -0.75
C ARG A 120 2.15 -18.85 -1.61
N ARG A 121 1.96 -19.26 -2.86
CA ARG A 121 3.06 -19.55 -3.80
C ARG A 121 3.99 -18.34 -3.97
N ARG A 122 3.42 -17.14 -4.15
CA ARG A 122 4.20 -15.90 -4.25
C ARG A 122 5.04 -15.66 -2.99
N MET A 123 4.47 -15.84 -1.80
CA MET A 123 5.19 -15.69 -0.54
C MET A 123 6.35 -16.71 -0.44
N LEU A 124 6.11 -17.97 -0.74
CA LEU A 124 7.14 -19.01 -0.72
C LEU A 124 8.25 -18.73 -1.74
N THR A 125 7.92 -18.20 -2.92
CA THR A 125 8.91 -17.76 -3.90
C THR A 125 9.81 -16.65 -3.32
N ILE A 126 9.23 -15.64 -2.66
CA ILE A 126 10.00 -14.58 -2.00
C ILE A 126 10.91 -15.18 -0.92
N LEU A 127 10.37 -16.03 -0.06
CA LEU A 127 11.09 -16.63 1.06
C LEU A 127 12.23 -17.55 0.62
N SER A 128 12.19 -18.09 -0.60
CA SER A 128 13.29 -18.92 -1.12
C SER A 128 14.61 -18.15 -1.35
N HIS A 129 14.56 -16.81 -1.36
CA HIS A 129 15.73 -15.97 -1.64
C HIS A 129 15.80 -14.67 -0.81
N SER A 130 14.77 -14.35 -0.02
CA SER A 130 14.71 -13.06 0.69
C SER A 130 13.90 -13.17 1.98
N PRO A 131 14.32 -12.51 3.06
CA PRO A 131 13.54 -12.45 4.28
C PRO A 131 12.30 -11.56 4.13
N VAL A 132 11.25 -11.89 4.87
CA VAL A 132 10.01 -11.11 4.98
C VAL A 132 9.69 -10.89 6.45
N THR A 133 9.45 -9.65 6.84
CA THR A 133 8.97 -9.29 8.18
C THR A 133 7.58 -8.67 8.07
N ASP A 134 6.59 -9.29 8.71
CA ASP A 134 5.23 -8.78 8.83
C ASP A 134 4.96 -8.26 10.23
N LEU A 135 4.45 -7.03 10.29
CA LEU A 135 3.89 -6.42 11.49
C LEU A 135 2.36 -6.46 11.36
N VAL A 136 1.72 -7.23 12.23
CA VAL A 136 0.29 -7.51 12.22
C VAL A 136 -0.35 -7.01 13.51
N PRO A 137 -1.53 -6.36 13.49
CA PRO A 137 -2.17 -5.94 14.71
C PRO A 137 -2.64 -7.16 15.52
N ARG A 138 -2.51 -7.08 16.87
CA ARG A 138 -3.15 -8.01 17.79
C ARG A 138 -4.25 -7.26 18.53
N LEU A 139 -5.49 -7.39 18.05
CA LEU A 139 -6.64 -6.64 18.56
C LEU A 139 -7.28 -7.37 19.73
N SER A 140 -7.65 -6.64 20.78
CA SER A 140 -8.61 -7.11 21.77
C SER A 140 -10.01 -7.25 21.13
N ARG A 141 -10.94 -7.94 21.80
CA ARG A 141 -12.32 -8.06 21.33
C ARG A 141 -12.97 -6.67 21.16
N GLU A 142 -12.78 -5.77 22.12
CA GLU A 142 -13.32 -4.41 22.09
C GLU A 142 -12.76 -3.61 20.88
N GLU A 143 -11.45 -3.70 20.62
CA GLU A 143 -10.83 -3.03 19.46
C GLU A 143 -11.34 -3.61 18.15
N PHE A 144 -11.53 -4.95 18.08
CA PHE A 144 -12.05 -5.62 16.89
C PHE A 144 -13.51 -5.22 16.62
N GLU A 145 -14.37 -5.17 17.64
CA GLU A 145 -15.77 -4.72 17.50
C GLU A 145 -15.86 -3.27 17.01
N ARG A 146 -14.93 -2.43 17.45
CA ARG A 146 -14.85 -1.03 17.01
C ARG A 146 -14.30 -0.91 15.59
N TRP A 147 -13.38 -1.78 15.19
CA TRP A 147 -12.75 -1.81 13.85
C TRP A 147 -12.65 -3.24 13.31
N PRO A 148 -13.76 -3.79 12.80
CA PRO A 148 -13.77 -5.14 12.27
C PRO A 148 -12.73 -5.34 11.16
N VAL A 149 -12.07 -6.48 11.19
CA VAL A 149 -11.07 -6.89 10.19
C VAL A 149 -11.78 -7.59 9.03
N SER A 150 -11.36 -7.27 7.81
CA SER A 150 -11.77 -7.98 6.60
C SER A 150 -10.61 -8.79 6.04
N LEU A 151 -10.89 -9.87 5.35
CA LEU A 151 -9.87 -10.60 4.62
C LEU A 151 -9.20 -9.68 3.57
N PRO A 152 -7.87 -9.80 3.35
CA PRO A 152 -7.15 -8.94 2.41
C PRO A 152 -7.39 -9.35 0.95
N LEU A 153 -8.64 -9.21 0.49
CA LEU A 153 -9.13 -9.61 -0.83
C LEU A 153 -9.28 -8.46 -1.82
N SER A 154 -8.77 -7.27 -1.51
CA SER A 154 -8.88 -6.08 -2.38
C SER A 154 -8.28 -6.27 -3.79
N GLY A 155 -7.34 -7.21 -3.95
CA GLY A 155 -6.81 -7.58 -5.27
C GLY A 155 -7.76 -8.45 -6.10
N LEU A 156 -8.83 -9.00 -5.50
CA LEU A 156 -9.84 -9.83 -6.15
C LEU A 156 -11.22 -9.16 -6.16
N PHE A 157 -11.60 -8.55 -5.02
CA PHE A 157 -12.85 -7.82 -4.83
C PHE A 157 -12.55 -6.38 -4.38
N PRO A 158 -12.28 -5.46 -5.30
CA PRO A 158 -11.94 -4.08 -4.95
C PRO A 158 -13.12 -3.30 -4.35
N GLU A 159 -14.37 -3.71 -4.63
CA GLU A 159 -15.60 -3.04 -4.18
C GLU A 159 -16.37 -3.80 -3.09
N ARG A 160 -15.87 -4.94 -2.64
CA ARG A 160 -16.53 -5.78 -1.63
C ARG A 160 -15.58 -6.22 -0.55
N ASP A 161 -15.95 -5.99 0.70
CA ASP A 161 -15.24 -6.50 1.85
C ASP A 161 -15.82 -7.86 2.29
N VAL A 162 -14.93 -8.82 2.60
CA VAL A 162 -15.28 -10.09 3.26
C VAL A 162 -14.87 -9.98 4.72
N VAL A 163 -15.85 -9.79 5.59
CA VAL A 163 -15.64 -9.46 7.01
C VAL A 163 -15.44 -10.76 7.82
N CYS A 164 -14.47 -10.73 8.72
CA CYS A 164 -14.23 -11.81 9.68
C CYS A 164 -15.06 -11.62 10.95
N SER A 165 -15.48 -12.70 11.60
CA SER A 165 -15.84 -12.66 13.03
C SER A 165 -14.56 -12.54 13.86
N TYR A 166 -14.69 -12.25 15.15
CA TYR A 166 -13.53 -12.20 16.05
C TYR A 166 -12.83 -13.56 16.16
N GLU A 167 -13.59 -14.64 16.16
CA GLU A 167 -13.10 -16.00 16.18
C GLU A 167 -12.34 -16.35 14.88
N ASP A 168 -12.86 -15.95 13.72
CA ASP A 168 -12.17 -16.11 12.43
C ASP A 168 -10.85 -15.31 12.40
N TYR A 169 -10.85 -14.12 13.00
CA TYR A 169 -9.63 -13.30 13.13
C TYR A 169 -8.58 -13.95 14.05
N LEU A 170 -9.00 -14.51 15.20
CA LEU A 170 -8.09 -15.25 16.09
C LEU A 170 -7.51 -16.49 15.42
N LEU A 171 -8.34 -17.25 14.71
CA LEU A 171 -7.88 -18.39 13.91
C LEU A 171 -6.85 -17.95 12.87
N HIS A 172 -7.10 -16.84 12.17
CA HIS A 172 -6.16 -16.30 11.18
C HIS A 172 -4.83 -15.91 11.80
N LEU A 173 -4.83 -15.27 13.00
CA LEU A 173 -3.60 -14.97 13.74
C LEU A 173 -2.84 -16.25 14.11
N GLU A 174 -3.53 -17.27 14.64
CA GLU A 174 -2.93 -18.57 14.99
C GLU A 174 -2.27 -19.24 13.77
N ARG A 175 -2.97 -19.26 12.62
CA ARG A 175 -2.41 -19.78 11.36
C ARG A 175 -1.21 -18.99 10.88
N THR A 176 -1.21 -17.66 11.10
CA THR A 176 -0.06 -16.80 10.75
C THR A 176 1.15 -17.08 11.66
N GLU A 177 0.93 -17.30 12.96
CA GLU A 177 1.99 -17.71 13.88
C GLU A 177 2.54 -19.13 13.51
N GLN A 178 1.65 -20.04 13.13
CA GLN A 178 2.05 -21.37 12.67
C GLN A 178 2.87 -21.29 11.37
N PHE A 179 2.44 -20.47 10.42
CA PHE A 179 3.18 -20.21 9.18
C PHE A 179 4.58 -19.66 9.47
N ALA A 180 4.69 -18.70 10.40
CA ALA A 180 5.97 -18.12 10.79
C ALA A 180 6.93 -19.16 11.40
N ARG A 181 6.41 -20.09 12.23
CA ARG A 181 7.22 -21.18 12.79
C ARG A 181 7.70 -22.19 11.73
N GLN A 182 6.97 -22.34 10.64
CA GLN A 182 7.25 -23.33 9.58
C GLN A 182 8.14 -22.78 8.46
N GLN A 183 8.22 -21.45 8.31
CA GLN A 183 8.90 -20.83 7.18
C GLN A 183 10.17 -20.09 7.63
N PRO A 184 11.36 -20.66 7.41
CA PRO A 184 12.62 -19.94 7.62
C PRO A 184 12.66 -18.65 6.79
N GLY A 185 13.10 -17.56 7.38
CA GLY A 185 13.13 -16.25 6.72
C GLY A 185 11.83 -15.46 6.81
N TYR A 186 10.74 -16.01 7.37
CA TYR A 186 9.53 -15.25 7.67
C TYR A 186 9.48 -14.88 9.16
N THR A 187 9.43 -13.59 9.44
CA THR A 187 9.32 -13.05 10.80
C THR A 187 7.94 -12.40 10.97
N LEU A 188 7.23 -12.84 12.02
CA LEU A 188 5.97 -12.23 12.45
C LEU A 188 6.21 -11.41 13.71
N ARG A 189 5.78 -10.16 13.71
CA ARG A 189 5.75 -9.27 14.88
C ARG A 189 4.34 -8.73 15.08
N PHE A 190 3.95 -8.50 16.32
CA PHE A 190 2.70 -7.82 16.64
C PHE A 190 2.95 -6.34 16.85
N TRP A 191 2.10 -5.53 16.24
CA TRP A 191 2.21 -4.08 16.33
C TRP A 191 0.84 -3.40 16.36
N ASN A 192 0.57 -2.64 17.39
CA ASN A 192 -0.70 -1.94 17.60
C ASN A 192 -0.58 -0.46 17.18
N GLY A 193 0.00 -0.19 16.02
CA GLY A 193 0.19 1.16 15.50
C GLY A 193 -1.10 1.82 15.00
N MET A 194 -0.97 3.08 14.55
CA MET A 194 -2.10 3.97 14.21
C MET A 194 -2.89 3.58 12.95
N PHE A 195 -2.36 2.72 12.09
CA PHE A 195 -2.94 2.46 10.76
C PHE A 195 -3.89 1.27 10.76
N ARG A 196 -5.18 1.49 11.07
CA ARG A 196 -6.19 0.41 11.12
C ARG A 196 -6.72 -0.02 9.75
N ASN A 197 -6.69 0.87 8.76
CA ASN A 197 -7.24 0.61 7.41
C ASN A 197 -6.19 0.68 6.29
N LEU A 198 -4.94 0.86 6.66
CA LEU A 198 -3.85 0.96 5.70
C LEU A 198 -2.85 -0.18 5.94
N SER A 199 -2.37 -0.72 4.84
CA SER A 199 -1.20 -1.59 4.83
C SER A 199 -0.06 -0.88 4.12
N ILE A 200 1.15 -1.03 4.65
CA ILE A 200 2.38 -0.52 4.04
C ILE A 200 3.25 -1.72 3.75
N ALA A 201 3.73 -1.84 2.53
CA ALA A 201 4.68 -2.86 2.13
C ALA A 201 5.91 -2.19 1.51
N VAL A 202 7.09 -2.67 1.87
CA VAL A 202 8.36 -2.16 1.36
C VAL A 202 9.19 -3.32 0.83
N HIS A 203 9.69 -3.16 -0.37
CA HIS A 203 10.81 -3.92 -0.88
C HIS A 203 12.04 -3.01 -0.82
N ALA A 204 12.95 -3.30 0.10
CA ALA A 204 14.06 -2.43 0.46
C ALA A 204 14.83 -1.95 -0.78
N GLY A 205 15.02 -0.64 -0.89
CA GLY A 205 15.74 -0.02 -2.01
C GLY A 205 15.02 -0.04 -3.37
N GLN A 206 13.86 -0.72 -3.51
CA GLN A 206 13.14 -0.87 -4.78
C GLN A 206 11.87 -0.02 -4.83
N TRP A 207 10.94 -0.27 -3.92
CA TRP A 207 9.66 0.42 -3.87
C TRP A 207 9.03 0.36 -2.48
N ALA A 208 8.13 1.29 -2.21
CA ALA A 208 7.19 1.23 -1.11
C ALA A 208 5.76 1.27 -1.66
N MET A 209 4.85 0.54 -1.03
CA MET A 209 3.45 0.52 -1.39
C MET A 209 2.59 0.85 -0.18
N VAL A 210 1.73 1.86 -0.32
CA VAL A 210 0.70 2.19 0.66
C VAL A 210 -0.65 1.77 0.09
N SER A 211 -1.40 0.97 0.84
CA SER A 211 -2.64 0.36 0.39
C SER A 211 -3.78 0.62 1.36
N LYS A 212 -4.89 1.15 0.88
CA LYS A 212 -6.18 1.04 1.54
C LYS A 212 -6.88 -0.20 0.99
N GLY A 213 -6.95 -1.26 1.80
CA GLY A 213 -7.49 -2.55 1.39
C GLY A 213 -9.02 -2.67 1.47
N LYS A 214 -9.69 -1.80 2.25
CA LYS A 214 -11.16 -1.75 2.32
C LYS A 214 -11.76 -1.02 1.12
N SER A 215 -12.94 -1.45 0.71
CA SER A 215 -13.67 -0.87 -0.42
C SER A 215 -13.93 0.65 -0.25
N PRO A 216 -13.80 1.48 -1.29
CA PRO A 216 -13.11 1.18 -2.55
C PRO A 216 -11.58 1.10 -2.34
N ALA A 217 -10.98 0.02 -2.84
CA ALA A 217 -9.55 -0.22 -2.67
C ALA A 217 -8.70 0.71 -3.52
N ILE A 218 -7.56 1.13 -2.97
CA ILE A 218 -6.58 1.95 -3.69
C ILE A 218 -5.16 1.60 -3.21
N HIS A 219 -4.22 1.52 -4.15
CA HIS A 219 -2.83 1.23 -3.88
C HIS A 219 -1.93 2.27 -4.54
N PHE A 220 -0.95 2.76 -3.81
CA PHE A 220 0.08 3.71 -4.28
C PHE A 220 1.44 3.00 -4.26
N VAL A 221 2.03 2.79 -5.41
CA VAL A 221 3.39 2.23 -5.53
C VAL A 221 4.38 3.36 -5.79
N ILE A 222 5.32 3.52 -4.91
CA ILE A 222 6.25 4.64 -4.82
C ILE A 222 7.66 4.13 -5.09
N ARG A 223 8.29 4.63 -6.17
CA ARG A 223 9.67 4.31 -6.54
C ARG A 223 10.61 5.50 -6.38
N TYR A 224 10.07 6.71 -6.20
CA TYR A 224 10.88 7.90 -5.99
C TYR A 224 11.69 7.78 -4.69
N PRO A 225 13.04 7.82 -4.75
CA PRO A 225 13.89 7.39 -3.63
C PRO A 225 13.59 8.12 -2.32
N LYS A 226 13.55 9.45 -2.33
CA LYS A 226 13.32 10.24 -1.10
C LYS A 226 12.00 9.94 -0.41
N LEU A 227 10.92 9.70 -1.18
CA LEU A 227 9.61 9.38 -0.63
C LEU A 227 9.56 7.93 -0.17
N ARG A 228 10.14 7.01 -0.94
CA ARG A 228 10.29 5.61 -0.56
C ARG A 228 11.07 5.50 0.76
N ASP A 229 12.24 6.14 0.87
CA ASP A 229 13.10 6.07 2.03
C ASP A 229 12.40 6.66 3.28
N ALA A 230 11.61 7.73 3.10
CA ALA A 230 10.79 8.28 4.19
C ALA A 230 9.72 7.28 4.68
N ILE A 231 9.11 6.49 3.77
CA ILE A 231 8.15 5.44 4.14
C ILE A 231 8.87 4.25 4.77
N GLU A 232 10.05 3.88 4.30
CA GLU A 232 10.88 2.84 4.95
C GLU A 232 11.23 3.21 6.39
N GLY A 233 11.45 4.49 6.68
CA GLY A 233 11.74 5.01 8.02
C GLY A 233 10.55 4.99 9.00
N ILE A 234 9.33 4.68 8.54
CA ILE A 234 8.16 4.51 9.44
C ILE A 234 8.21 3.18 10.20
N PHE A 235 8.91 2.20 9.65
CA PHE A 235 9.02 0.89 10.30
C PHE A 235 9.84 1.01 11.58
N PRO A 236 9.41 0.37 12.70
CA PRO A 236 10.20 0.33 13.91
C PRO A 236 11.56 -0.32 13.63
N GLU A 237 12.59 0.19 14.29
CA GLU A 237 13.94 -0.39 14.22
C GLU A 237 13.91 -1.86 14.67
N GLU A 238 14.73 -2.67 14.05
CA GLU A 238 14.92 -4.07 14.46
C GLU A 238 15.80 -4.08 15.72
N GLU A 239 15.18 -4.39 16.88
CA GLU A 239 15.90 -4.70 18.12
C GLU A 239 16.50 -6.11 18.05
#